data_167c2688d92669b49bc7d3b0dc4b0c33
#
_entry.id   167c2688d92669b49bc7d3b0dc4b0c33
#
_cell.length_a   1.000
_cell.length_b   1.000
_cell.length_c   1.000
_cell.angle_alpha   90.00
_cell.angle_beta   90.00
_cell.angle_gamma   90.00
#
_symmetry.space_group_name_H-M   'P 1'
#
loop_
_entity.id
_entity.type
_entity.pdbx_description
1 polymer ?
#
loop_
_entity_poly.entity_id
_entity_poly.type
_entity_poly.pdbx_seq_one_letter_code
_entity_poly.pdbx_strand_id
1 'polypeptide(L)'
;ERLGLSTDVVVSVGAFDAHMGAVGGQIEPYHLSQVMGTSTCDMLVAPADELGNTLVQGICGQVDGSVIPGMLGLEAGQSAFGDVYAWFAELLAWPLREVVTKSELLDDTLRERLLAEASDHLLDELTAAARCVDPGASGVIALDWLNGRRTPDANQTLKGALMGLHLGSDAPTVFRALVESTCFGARRIVERFQAEGVPIKGVIGLGGVAKKSPFVMQVMADVLNRPIRIARPEQTCALGAAMFAAVAAGLHADTSEAMQAMGAGFDAEYLPDPERAAVYDAVYEQYIRFGEAVEGLTMGEE
;
A
#
# COMPACT_ATOMS: atom_id res chain seq x y z
N GLU A 1 -8.45 37.80 12.22
CA GLU A 1 -8.84 38.18 13.60
C GLU A 1 -9.19 36.98 14.47
N ARG A 2 -9.98 35.96 13.98
CA ARG A 2 -10.37 34.80 14.78
C ARG A 2 -9.19 33.91 15.21
N LEU A 3 -8.08 33.89 14.46
CA LEU A 3 -6.91 33.07 14.74
C LEU A 3 -5.77 33.86 15.39
N GLY A 4 -5.94 35.18 15.60
CA GLY A 4 -4.88 36.06 16.13
C GLY A 4 -3.66 36.19 15.21
N LEU A 5 -3.80 35.82 13.93
CA LEU A 5 -2.75 35.90 12.93
C LEU A 5 -2.74 37.29 12.26
N SER A 6 -1.56 37.75 11.79
CA SER A 6 -1.40 38.92 10.97
C SER A 6 -2.15 38.78 9.64
N THR A 7 -2.51 39.92 9.03
CA THR A 7 -3.09 39.95 7.67
C THR A 7 -2.06 39.58 6.57
N ASP A 8 -0.78 39.54 6.92
CA ASP A 8 0.31 39.22 6.02
C ASP A 8 0.60 37.72 5.91
N VAL A 9 -0.22 36.87 6.61
CA VAL A 9 -0.12 35.43 6.53
C VAL A 9 -0.47 34.96 5.12
N VAL A 10 0.44 34.23 4.51
CA VAL A 10 0.23 33.61 3.21
C VAL A 10 -0.59 32.33 3.40
N VAL A 11 -1.61 32.16 2.58
CA VAL A 11 -2.43 30.95 2.54
C VAL A 11 -2.19 30.25 1.21
N SER A 12 -1.64 29.03 1.25
CA SER A 12 -1.46 28.20 0.07
C SER A 12 -2.74 27.44 -0.28
N VAL A 13 -2.86 27.06 -1.54
CA VAL A 13 -3.92 26.14 -2.01
C VAL A 13 -3.68 24.76 -1.39
N GLY A 14 -4.75 24.10 -0.94
CA GLY A 14 -4.69 22.70 -0.48
C GLY A 14 -4.51 21.73 -1.65
N ALA A 15 -4.06 20.53 -1.34
CA ALA A 15 -4.01 19.39 -2.26
C ALA A 15 -4.56 18.14 -1.56
N PHE A 16 -4.69 17.04 -2.30
CA PHE A 16 -5.04 15.75 -1.69
C PHE A 16 -3.97 15.31 -0.69
N ASP A 17 -4.40 14.59 0.33
CA ASP A 17 -3.55 14.10 1.41
C ASP A 17 -2.38 13.24 0.90
N ALA A 18 -2.62 12.37 -0.08
CA ALA A 18 -1.58 11.54 -0.68
C ALA A 18 -0.52 12.38 -1.43
N HIS A 19 -0.90 13.48 -2.10
CA HIS A 19 0.03 14.42 -2.74
C HIS A 19 0.91 15.12 -1.70
N MET A 20 0.28 15.62 -0.62
CA MET A 20 1.00 16.20 0.51
C MET A 20 1.89 15.15 1.18
N GLY A 21 1.37 13.93 1.36
CA GLY A 21 2.11 12.81 1.92
C GLY A 21 3.35 12.44 1.13
N ALA A 22 3.27 12.44 -0.19
CA ALA A 22 4.41 12.17 -1.06
C ALA A 22 5.54 13.20 -0.87
N VAL A 23 5.20 14.48 -0.81
CA VAL A 23 6.17 15.57 -0.57
C VAL A 23 6.75 15.46 0.85
N GLY A 24 5.92 15.28 1.87
CA GLY A 24 6.38 15.10 3.25
C GLY A 24 7.19 13.81 3.47
N GLY A 25 6.98 12.80 2.63
CA GLY A 25 7.76 11.56 2.53
C GLY A 25 9.04 11.70 1.70
N GLN A 26 9.33 12.90 1.19
CA GLN A 26 10.50 13.20 0.36
C GLN A 26 10.51 12.38 -0.94
N ILE A 27 9.42 12.44 -1.71
CA ILE A 27 9.31 11.78 -3.01
C ILE A 27 10.42 12.23 -3.95
N GLU A 28 11.00 11.27 -4.67
CA GLU A 28 12.04 11.49 -5.66
C GLU A 28 11.50 11.11 -7.06
N PRO A 29 12.04 11.71 -8.15
CA PRO A 29 11.65 11.30 -9.50
C PRO A 29 11.83 9.81 -9.72
N TYR A 30 10.80 9.18 -10.31
CA TYR A 30 10.77 7.75 -10.59
C TYR A 30 10.77 6.82 -9.35
N HIS A 31 10.51 7.37 -8.16
CA HIS A 31 10.23 6.57 -6.97
C HIS A 31 8.73 6.63 -6.67
N LEU A 32 8.13 5.45 -6.50
CA LEU A 32 6.72 5.33 -6.17
C LEU A 32 6.50 5.63 -4.68
N SER A 33 5.88 6.77 -4.37
CA SER A 33 5.47 7.10 -3.01
C SER A 33 4.14 6.41 -2.73
N GLN A 34 4.16 5.37 -1.91
CA GLN A 34 3.01 4.50 -1.65
C GLN A 34 2.47 4.70 -0.23
N VAL A 35 1.29 5.32 -0.12
CA VAL A 35 0.57 5.45 1.15
C VAL A 35 -0.17 4.14 1.41
N MET A 36 0.30 3.35 2.38
CA MET A 36 -0.21 2.02 2.72
C MET A 36 -1.08 2.09 3.97
N GLY A 37 -2.38 2.21 3.76
CA GLY A 37 -3.43 2.20 4.78
C GLY A 37 -4.40 1.03 4.57
N THR A 38 -5.71 1.30 4.69
CA THR A 38 -6.80 0.39 4.34
C THR A 38 -6.74 -0.01 2.86
N SER A 39 -6.45 0.95 2.01
CA SER A 39 -6.12 0.85 0.57
C SER A 39 -4.72 1.41 0.33
N THR A 40 -4.27 1.48 -0.93
CA THR A 40 -3.08 2.26 -1.26
C THR A 40 -3.42 3.45 -2.14
N CYS A 41 -2.63 4.52 -1.98
CA CYS A 41 -2.57 5.62 -2.92
C CYS A 41 -1.10 5.84 -3.29
N ASP A 42 -0.82 5.66 -4.57
CA ASP A 42 0.54 5.57 -5.09
C ASP A 42 0.81 6.77 -5.98
N MET A 43 1.74 7.64 -5.55
CA MET A 43 2.16 8.83 -6.28
C MET A 43 3.51 8.62 -6.92
N LEU A 44 3.64 8.98 -8.19
CA LEU A 44 4.90 9.04 -8.90
C LEU A 44 5.08 10.46 -9.46
N VAL A 45 6.31 10.94 -9.45
CA VAL A 45 6.68 12.19 -10.15
C VAL A 45 7.79 11.91 -11.15
N ALA A 46 7.72 12.60 -12.29
CA ALA A 46 8.76 12.53 -13.31
C ALA A 46 8.91 13.89 -13.99
N PRO A 47 10.11 14.26 -14.48
CA PRO A 47 10.28 15.47 -15.27
C PRO A 47 9.39 15.44 -16.52
N ALA A 48 8.62 16.49 -16.75
CA ALA A 48 7.65 16.54 -17.84
C ALA A 48 8.30 16.46 -19.22
N ASP A 49 9.51 16.97 -19.36
CA ASP A 49 10.31 16.94 -20.59
C ASP A 49 10.87 15.55 -20.91
N GLU A 50 11.09 14.69 -19.91
CA GLU A 50 11.57 13.32 -20.12
C GLU A 50 10.44 12.37 -20.56
N LEU A 51 9.23 12.53 -20.02
CA LEU A 51 8.07 11.71 -20.41
C LEU A 51 7.33 12.24 -21.63
N GLY A 52 7.48 13.55 -21.94
CA GLY A 52 6.84 14.17 -23.08
C GLY A 52 5.32 13.97 -23.08
N ASN A 53 4.79 13.42 -24.17
CA ASN A 53 3.35 13.12 -24.31
C ASN A 53 2.98 11.70 -23.97
N THR A 54 3.85 10.94 -23.29
CA THR A 54 3.55 9.56 -22.88
C THR A 54 2.36 9.56 -21.92
N LEU A 55 1.30 8.86 -22.29
CA LEU A 55 0.11 8.66 -21.46
C LEU A 55 0.09 7.23 -20.94
N VAL A 56 0.17 7.08 -19.63
CA VAL A 56 0.08 5.76 -18.96
C VAL A 56 -1.38 5.34 -18.89
N GLN A 57 -1.71 4.25 -19.60
CA GLN A 57 -3.08 3.74 -19.64
C GLN A 57 -3.45 2.99 -18.35
N GLY A 58 -4.73 3.05 -17.97
CA GLY A 58 -5.28 2.24 -16.86
C GLY A 58 -4.84 2.65 -15.46
N ILE A 59 -4.26 3.83 -15.26
CA ILE A 59 -3.98 4.42 -13.95
C ILE A 59 -5.09 5.39 -13.52
N CYS A 60 -5.04 5.91 -12.28
CA CYS A 60 -6.06 6.80 -11.75
C CYS A 60 -6.01 8.21 -12.36
N GLY A 61 -4.81 8.71 -12.61
CA GLY A 61 -4.62 10.06 -13.15
C GLY A 61 -3.18 10.35 -13.54
N GLN A 62 -3.05 11.35 -14.44
CA GLN A 62 -1.76 11.87 -14.89
C GLN A 62 -1.94 13.37 -15.15
N VAL A 63 -1.33 14.21 -14.34
CA VAL A 63 -1.55 15.65 -14.36
C VAL A 63 -0.23 16.40 -14.14
N ASP A 64 0.05 17.38 -15.01
CA ASP A 64 1.20 18.26 -14.87
C ASP A 64 1.07 19.13 -13.61
N GLY A 65 2.13 19.15 -12.80
CA GLY A 65 2.23 19.92 -11.57
C GLY A 65 1.36 19.45 -10.41
N SER A 66 0.67 18.30 -10.48
CA SER A 66 -0.30 17.90 -9.47
C SER A 66 0.32 17.53 -8.10
N VAL A 67 1.54 17.02 -8.05
CA VAL A 67 2.28 16.66 -6.82
C VAL A 67 3.39 17.67 -6.53
N ILE A 68 4.26 17.91 -7.53
CA ILE A 68 5.34 18.88 -7.45
C ILE A 68 5.23 19.81 -8.67
N PRO A 69 5.20 21.13 -8.48
CA PRO A 69 5.19 22.07 -9.61
C PRO A 69 6.36 21.82 -10.58
N GLY A 70 6.06 21.78 -11.88
CA GLY A 70 7.05 21.53 -12.93
C GLY A 70 7.40 20.05 -13.16
N MET A 71 6.74 19.13 -12.46
CA MET A 71 6.82 17.69 -12.72
C MET A 71 5.47 17.13 -13.10
N LEU A 72 5.46 16.10 -13.93
CA LEU A 72 4.28 15.32 -14.21
C LEU A 72 3.99 14.42 -13.00
N GLY A 73 2.81 14.55 -12.39
CA GLY A 73 2.33 13.69 -11.32
C GLY A 73 1.46 12.57 -11.89
N LEU A 74 1.73 11.33 -11.48
CA LEU A 74 0.98 10.15 -11.89
C LEU A 74 0.43 9.46 -10.62
N GLU A 75 -0.84 9.05 -10.70
CA GLU A 75 -1.55 8.43 -9.59
C GLU A 75 -2.03 7.02 -9.94
N ALA A 76 -1.78 6.09 -9.03
CA ALA A 76 -2.25 4.72 -9.06
C ALA A 76 -2.73 4.31 -7.66
N GLY A 77 -3.08 3.04 -7.46
CA GLY A 77 -3.37 2.48 -6.14
C GLY A 77 -4.23 1.24 -6.18
N GLN A 78 -4.33 0.60 -5.01
CA GLN A 78 -5.13 -0.60 -4.80
C GLN A 78 -6.38 -0.26 -3.97
N SER A 79 -7.53 -0.86 -4.31
CA SER A 79 -8.80 -0.64 -3.62
C SER A 79 -8.83 -1.24 -2.21
N ALA A 80 -8.01 -2.25 -1.93
CA ALA A 80 -7.82 -2.86 -0.62
C ALA A 80 -6.36 -3.23 -0.44
N PHE A 81 -5.83 -3.00 0.75
CA PHE A 81 -4.47 -3.39 1.16
C PHE A 81 -4.49 -3.86 2.62
N GLY A 82 -4.41 -2.97 3.59
CA GLY A 82 -4.54 -3.31 5.00
C GLY A 82 -5.92 -3.89 5.36
N ASP A 83 -6.96 -3.49 4.64
CA ASP A 83 -8.31 -4.04 4.80
C ASP A 83 -8.38 -5.53 4.48
N VAL A 84 -7.52 -6.06 3.60
CA VAL A 84 -7.42 -7.51 3.33
C VAL A 84 -7.02 -8.27 4.59
N TYR A 85 -6.06 -7.74 5.32
CA TYR A 85 -5.55 -8.34 6.56
C TYR A 85 -6.57 -8.22 7.69
N ALA A 86 -7.19 -7.05 7.82
CA ALA A 86 -8.23 -6.79 8.80
C ALA A 86 -9.46 -7.70 8.55
N TRP A 87 -9.90 -7.83 7.32
CA TRP A 87 -10.98 -8.73 6.94
C TRP A 87 -10.70 -10.18 7.36
N PHE A 88 -9.48 -10.68 7.12
CA PHE A 88 -9.14 -12.05 7.47
C PHE A 88 -9.06 -12.26 8.99
N ALA A 89 -8.49 -11.31 9.72
CA ALA A 89 -8.50 -11.32 11.18
C ALA A 89 -9.93 -11.33 11.75
N GLU A 90 -10.83 -10.50 11.20
CA GLU A 90 -12.24 -10.48 11.56
C GLU A 90 -12.95 -11.82 11.29
N LEU A 91 -12.65 -12.46 10.16
CA LEU A 91 -13.18 -13.77 9.82
C LEU A 91 -12.75 -14.84 10.86
N LEU A 92 -11.49 -14.82 11.27
CA LEU A 92 -10.95 -15.75 12.28
C LEU A 92 -11.46 -15.44 13.70
N ALA A 93 -11.79 -14.20 14.00
CA ALA A 93 -12.37 -13.81 15.29
C ALA A 93 -13.83 -14.26 15.48
N TRP A 94 -14.51 -14.75 14.43
CA TRP A 94 -15.91 -15.18 14.49
C TRP A 94 -16.18 -16.23 15.59
N PRO A 95 -15.40 -17.33 15.72
CA PRO A 95 -15.64 -18.31 16.79
C PRO A 95 -15.47 -17.72 18.19
N LEU A 96 -14.54 -16.78 18.35
CA LEU A 96 -14.32 -16.10 19.63
C LEU A 96 -15.56 -15.27 20.00
N ARG A 97 -16.09 -14.48 19.08
CA ARG A 97 -17.26 -13.62 19.29
C ARG A 97 -18.57 -14.42 19.44
N GLU A 98 -18.77 -15.43 18.62
CA GLU A 98 -20.07 -16.10 18.52
C GLU A 98 -20.18 -17.40 19.34
N VAL A 99 -19.07 -18.00 19.73
CA VAL A 99 -19.04 -19.26 20.47
C VAL A 99 -18.47 -19.06 21.88
N VAL A 100 -17.23 -18.57 21.96
CA VAL A 100 -16.52 -18.47 23.25
C VAL A 100 -17.22 -17.45 24.19
N THR A 101 -17.67 -16.31 23.65
CA THR A 101 -18.40 -15.30 24.45
C THR A 101 -19.74 -15.78 25.00
N LYS A 102 -20.35 -16.81 24.42
CA LYS A 102 -21.61 -17.40 24.88
C LYS A 102 -21.39 -18.49 25.94
N SER A 103 -20.15 -18.77 26.30
CA SER A 103 -19.83 -19.76 27.33
C SER A 103 -20.30 -19.29 28.71
N GLU A 104 -21.00 -20.15 29.42
CA GLU A 104 -21.40 -19.93 30.83
C GLU A 104 -20.22 -19.96 31.81
N LEU A 105 -19.03 -20.36 31.34
CA LEU A 105 -17.79 -20.36 32.14
C LEU A 105 -17.16 -18.97 32.27
N LEU A 106 -17.63 -17.99 31.51
CA LEU A 106 -17.09 -16.65 31.47
C LEU A 106 -18.08 -15.65 32.07
N ASP A 107 -17.65 -14.86 33.05
CA ASP A 107 -18.36 -13.66 33.45
C ASP A 107 -18.19 -12.55 32.38
N ASP A 108 -19.02 -11.51 32.47
CA ASP A 108 -19.04 -10.45 31.46
C ASP A 108 -17.70 -9.68 31.37
N THR A 109 -17.05 -9.44 32.50
CA THR A 109 -15.75 -8.74 32.56
C THR A 109 -14.64 -9.56 31.90
N LEU A 110 -14.60 -10.86 32.17
CA LEU A 110 -13.59 -11.74 31.58
C LEU A 110 -13.84 -11.93 30.08
N ARG A 111 -15.09 -11.95 29.66
CA ARG A 111 -15.51 -12.02 28.25
C ARG A 111 -15.02 -10.81 27.45
N GLU A 112 -15.29 -9.60 27.97
CA GLU A 112 -14.84 -8.36 27.33
C GLU A 112 -13.31 -8.29 27.21
N ARG A 113 -12.61 -8.64 28.30
CA ARG A 113 -11.15 -8.65 28.31
C ARG A 113 -10.56 -9.65 27.32
N LEU A 114 -11.11 -10.85 27.25
CA LEU A 114 -10.66 -11.91 26.33
C LEU A 114 -10.85 -11.47 24.86
N LEU A 115 -11.98 -10.84 24.53
CA LEU A 115 -12.24 -10.31 23.20
C LEU A 115 -11.25 -9.21 22.83
N ALA A 116 -11.01 -8.26 23.73
CA ALA A 116 -10.08 -7.17 23.51
C ALA A 116 -8.65 -7.71 23.28
N GLU A 117 -8.17 -8.56 24.20
CA GLU A 117 -6.83 -9.14 24.14
C GLU A 117 -6.62 -9.98 22.85
N ALA A 118 -7.60 -10.82 22.51
CA ALA A 118 -7.50 -11.62 21.29
C ALA A 118 -7.53 -10.74 20.03
N SER A 119 -8.35 -9.70 19.99
CA SER A 119 -8.42 -8.77 18.86
C SER A 119 -7.12 -8.00 18.67
N ASP A 120 -6.49 -7.58 19.77
CA ASP A 120 -5.23 -6.84 19.75
C ASP A 120 -4.05 -7.68 19.27
N HIS A 121 -4.03 -8.98 19.57
CA HIS A 121 -2.90 -9.86 19.27
C HIS A 121 -3.06 -10.73 18.01
N LEU A 122 -4.30 -10.93 17.52
CA LEU A 122 -4.56 -11.88 16.44
C LEU A 122 -3.74 -11.62 15.19
N LEU A 123 -3.62 -10.38 14.76
CA LEU A 123 -2.89 -10.03 13.54
C LEU A 123 -1.37 -10.17 13.71
N ASP A 124 -0.86 -9.89 14.91
CA ASP A 124 0.56 -10.05 15.24
C ASP A 124 0.95 -11.54 15.27
N GLU A 125 0.11 -12.38 15.87
CA GLU A 125 0.32 -13.83 15.92
C GLU A 125 0.22 -14.47 14.53
N LEU A 126 -0.76 -14.06 13.72
CA LEU A 126 -0.86 -14.48 12.32
C LEU A 126 0.39 -14.09 11.53
N THR A 127 0.86 -12.85 11.71
CA THR A 127 2.06 -12.35 11.06
C THR A 127 3.30 -13.16 11.47
N ALA A 128 3.45 -13.43 12.76
CA ALA A 128 4.57 -14.21 13.30
C ALA A 128 4.57 -15.64 12.73
N ALA A 129 3.41 -16.29 12.68
CA ALA A 129 3.26 -17.64 12.12
C ALA A 129 3.46 -17.66 10.59
N ALA A 130 2.89 -16.70 9.86
CA ALA A 130 3.03 -16.60 8.40
C ALA A 130 4.48 -16.35 7.94
N ARG A 131 5.31 -15.71 8.77
CA ARG A 131 6.76 -15.55 8.50
C ARG A 131 7.50 -16.88 8.43
N CYS A 132 7.01 -17.90 9.09
CA CYS A 132 7.59 -19.25 9.10
C CYS A 132 7.16 -20.12 7.90
N VAL A 133 6.22 -19.65 7.10
CA VAL A 133 5.80 -20.31 5.85
C VAL A 133 6.72 -19.85 4.74
N ASP A 134 7.36 -20.75 4.02
CA ASP A 134 8.25 -20.39 2.91
C ASP A 134 7.47 -19.80 1.72
N PRO A 135 8.06 -18.84 0.97
CA PRO A 135 7.45 -18.30 -0.24
C PRO A 135 7.04 -19.39 -1.23
N GLY A 136 5.80 -19.34 -1.71
CA GLY A 136 5.29 -20.28 -2.71
C GLY A 136 5.13 -21.74 -2.26
N ALA A 137 5.53 -22.10 -1.02
CA ALA A 137 5.50 -23.48 -0.54
C ALA A 137 4.05 -23.99 -0.31
N SER A 138 3.12 -23.11 -0.02
CA SER A 138 1.74 -23.46 0.29
C SER A 138 0.91 -23.90 -0.91
N GLY A 139 1.27 -23.44 -2.11
CA GLY A 139 0.44 -23.59 -3.32
C GLY A 139 -0.88 -22.82 -3.27
N VAL A 140 -1.14 -22.06 -2.20
CA VAL A 140 -2.33 -21.19 -2.08
C VAL A 140 -2.05 -19.88 -2.75
N ILE A 141 -2.93 -19.47 -3.67
CA ILE A 141 -2.88 -18.17 -4.37
C ILE A 141 -4.14 -17.39 -4.02
N ALA A 142 -3.98 -16.12 -3.66
CA ALA A 142 -5.07 -15.19 -3.40
C ALA A 142 -5.13 -14.09 -4.47
N LEU A 143 -6.30 -13.49 -4.64
CA LEU A 143 -6.49 -12.22 -5.36
C LEU A 143 -6.90 -11.14 -4.36
N ASP A 144 -6.22 -10.00 -4.41
CA ASP A 144 -6.43 -8.84 -3.53
C ASP A 144 -7.68 -8.01 -3.85
N TRP A 145 -8.55 -8.48 -4.75
CA TRP A 145 -9.71 -7.74 -5.26
C TRP A 145 -10.94 -7.78 -4.34
N LEU A 146 -10.75 -7.89 -3.03
CA LEU A 146 -11.87 -7.92 -2.07
C LEU A 146 -12.77 -6.68 -2.17
N ASN A 147 -12.22 -5.55 -2.63
CA ASN A 147 -12.95 -4.31 -2.91
C ASN A 147 -12.80 -3.86 -4.37
N GLY A 148 -12.76 -4.80 -5.32
CA GLY A 148 -12.51 -4.54 -6.73
C GLY A 148 -11.05 -4.22 -7.03
N ARG A 149 -10.75 -3.97 -8.31
CA ARG A 149 -9.43 -3.53 -8.78
C ARG A 149 -9.48 -2.04 -9.18
N ARG A 150 -8.56 -1.21 -8.63
CA ARG A 150 -8.43 0.19 -9.01
C ARG A 150 -7.42 0.38 -10.14
N THR A 151 -6.21 -0.15 -9.97
CA THR A 151 -5.12 -0.05 -10.93
C THR A 151 -4.43 -1.41 -11.07
N PRO A 152 -4.00 -1.83 -12.26
CA PRO A 152 -4.35 -1.24 -13.56
C PRO A 152 -5.78 -1.63 -14.00
N ASP A 153 -6.32 -0.83 -14.94
CA ASP A 153 -7.58 -1.10 -15.61
C ASP A 153 -8.73 -1.33 -14.62
N ALA A 154 -9.23 -0.21 -14.06
CA ALA A 154 -10.22 -0.20 -12.99
C ALA A 154 -11.45 -1.09 -13.30
N ASN A 155 -11.74 -2.03 -12.41
CA ASN A 155 -12.94 -2.86 -12.45
C ASN A 155 -13.42 -3.16 -11.03
N GLN A 156 -14.45 -2.44 -10.59
CA GLN A 156 -15.01 -2.55 -9.25
C GLN A 156 -15.97 -3.74 -9.08
N THR A 157 -16.32 -4.44 -10.17
CA THR A 157 -17.17 -5.65 -10.12
C THR A 157 -16.39 -6.88 -9.69
N LEU A 158 -15.07 -6.89 -9.87
CA LEU A 158 -14.19 -7.98 -9.47
C LEU A 158 -14.27 -8.23 -7.95
N LYS A 159 -14.06 -9.50 -7.58
CA LYS A 159 -14.05 -9.95 -6.18
C LYS A 159 -12.79 -10.75 -5.91
N GLY A 160 -12.37 -10.73 -4.64
CA GLY A 160 -11.29 -11.57 -4.16
C GLY A 160 -11.59 -13.05 -4.35
N ALA A 161 -10.53 -13.83 -4.53
CA ALA A 161 -10.66 -15.28 -4.70
C ALA A 161 -9.44 -15.98 -4.08
N LEU A 162 -9.60 -17.27 -3.78
CA LEU A 162 -8.54 -18.16 -3.29
C LEU A 162 -8.54 -19.44 -4.12
N MET A 163 -7.37 -19.90 -4.52
CA MET A 163 -7.19 -21.21 -5.13
C MET A 163 -6.07 -22.01 -4.45
N GLY A 164 -6.00 -23.30 -4.69
CA GLY A 164 -4.95 -24.17 -4.16
C GLY A 164 -5.18 -24.62 -2.70
N LEU A 165 -6.35 -24.35 -2.10
CA LEU A 165 -6.68 -24.80 -0.76
C LEU A 165 -6.78 -26.34 -0.70
N HIS A 166 -6.22 -26.91 0.36
CA HIS A 166 -6.30 -28.34 0.68
C HIS A 166 -6.52 -28.52 2.19
N LEU A 167 -6.76 -29.77 2.64
CA LEU A 167 -7.09 -30.04 4.05
C LEU A 167 -6.00 -29.65 5.05
N GLY A 168 -4.76 -29.46 4.60
CA GLY A 168 -3.65 -29.00 5.42
C GLY A 168 -3.43 -27.48 5.38
N SER A 169 -4.22 -26.73 4.62
CA SER A 169 -4.12 -25.26 4.59
C SER A 169 -4.64 -24.68 5.90
N ASP A 170 -3.77 -24.06 6.66
CA ASP A 170 -4.07 -23.39 7.93
C ASP A 170 -4.19 -21.86 7.80
N ALA A 171 -4.56 -21.20 8.87
CA ALA A 171 -4.75 -19.75 8.88
C ALA A 171 -3.47 -18.96 8.53
N PRO A 172 -2.28 -19.27 9.06
CA PRO A 172 -1.04 -18.62 8.66
C PRO A 172 -0.72 -18.77 7.17
N THR A 173 -0.95 -19.92 6.58
CA THR A 173 -0.78 -20.19 5.16
C THR A 173 -1.68 -19.32 4.29
N VAL A 174 -2.97 -19.22 4.64
CA VAL A 174 -3.93 -18.37 3.92
C VAL A 174 -3.56 -16.89 4.11
N PHE A 175 -3.21 -16.48 5.33
CA PHE A 175 -2.80 -15.10 5.61
C PHE A 175 -1.57 -14.70 4.80
N ARG A 176 -0.58 -15.60 4.67
CA ARG A 176 0.58 -15.34 3.82
C ARG A 176 0.19 -15.12 2.36
N ALA A 177 -0.67 -15.98 1.81
CA ALA A 177 -1.16 -15.82 0.44
C ALA A 177 -1.89 -14.48 0.23
N LEU A 178 -2.63 -14.00 1.24
CA LEU A 178 -3.28 -12.67 1.21
C LEU A 178 -2.25 -11.54 1.23
N VAL A 179 -1.19 -11.64 2.04
CA VAL A 179 -0.08 -10.67 2.03
C VAL A 179 0.62 -10.66 0.67
N GLU A 180 0.94 -11.84 0.12
CA GLU A 180 1.55 -11.98 -1.19
C GLU A 180 0.67 -11.36 -2.29
N SER A 181 -0.66 -11.58 -2.24
CA SER A 181 -1.60 -11.04 -3.23
C SER A 181 -1.61 -9.51 -3.28
N THR A 182 -1.57 -8.84 -2.12
CA THR A 182 -1.49 -7.36 -2.08
C THR A 182 -0.16 -6.86 -2.64
N CYS A 183 0.93 -7.57 -2.41
CA CYS A 183 2.24 -7.26 -3.01
C CYS A 183 2.23 -7.51 -4.53
N PHE A 184 1.55 -8.55 -5.00
CA PHE A 184 1.38 -8.81 -6.44
C PHE A 184 0.51 -7.75 -7.11
N GLY A 185 -0.53 -7.24 -6.44
CA GLY A 185 -1.29 -6.08 -6.90
C GLY A 185 -0.42 -4.85 -7.09
N ALA A 186 0.47 -4.55 -6.13
CA ALA A 186 1.46 -3.48 -6.25
C ALA A 186 2.45 -3.73 -7.41
N ARG A 187 2.89 -4.97 -7.62
CA ARG A 187 3.75 -5.35 -8.76
C ARG A 187 3.05 -5.09 -10.10
N ARG A 188 1.77 -5.39 -10.24
CA ARG A 188 1.01 -5.07 -11.46
C ARG A 188 1.01 -3.58 -11.77
N ILE A 189 0.93 -2.73 -10.74
CA ILE A 189 1.02 -1.27 -10.90
C ILE A 189 2.41 -0.88 -11.42
N VAL A 190 3.47 -1.38 -10.79
CA VAL A 190 4.86 -1.12 -11.23
C VAL A 190 5.08 -1.57 -12.67
N GLU A 191 4.63 -2.77 -13.03
CA GLU A 191 4.76 -3.31 -14.39
C GLU A 191 3.96 -2.50 -15.41
N ARG A 192 2.79 -1.96 -15.05
CA ARG A 192 2.01 -1.06 -15.92
C ARG A 192 2.82 0.21 -16.22
N PHE A 193 3.40 0.87 -15.24
CA PHE A 193 4.26 2.03 -15.47
C PHE A 193 5.43 1.69 -16.40
N GLN A 194 6.10 0.58 -16.18
CA GLN A 194 7.25 0.16 -16.98
C GLN A 194 6.87 -0.20 -18.41
N ALA A 195 5.74 -0.88 -18.62
CA ALA A 195 5.24 -1.22 -19.94
C ALA A 195 4.93 0.03 -20.79
N GLU A 196 4.53 1.12 -20.15
CA GLU A 196 4.27 2.42 -20.80
C GLU A 196 5.52 3.32 -20.84
N GLY A 197 6.70 2.77 -20.53
CA GLY A 197 7.97 3.48 -20.65
C GLY A 197 8.35 4.37 -19.44
N VAL A 198 7.62 4.28 -18.33
CA VAL A 198 7.93 5.01 -17.10
C VAL A 198 8.76 4.12 -16.17
N PRO A 199 10.06 4.39 -15.95
CA PRO A 199 10.89 3.57 -15.09
C PRO A 199 10.51 3.77 -13.61
N ILE A 200 10.56 2.68 -12.82
CA ILE A 200 10.42 2.74 -11.37
C ILE A 200 11.75 2.37 -10.74
N LYS A 201 12.37 3.28 -9.99
CA LYS A 201 13.68 3.10 -9.37
C LYS A 201 13.62 2.51 -7.96
N GLY A 202 12.54 2.75 -7.24
CA GLY A 202 12.32 2.27 -5.89
C GLY A 202 10.95 2.69 -5.36
N VAL A 203 10.67 2.33 -4.12
CA VAL A 203 9.42 2.66 -3.43
C VAL A 203 9.72 3.39 -2.13
N ILE A 204 8.91 4.40 -1.82
CA ILE A 204 8.89 5.11 -0.55
C ILE A 204 7.58 4.76 0.15
N GLY A 205 7.66 3.94 1.19
CA GLY A 205 6.50 3.51 1.96
C GLY A 205 6.08 4.55 3.00
N LEU A 206 4.79 4.85 3.02
CA LEU A 206 4.12 5.75 3.96
C LEU A 206 2.93 5.04 4.60
N GLY A 207 2.44 5.55 5.72
CA GLY A 207 1.22 5.04 6.35
C GLY A 207 1.43 3.89 7.33
N GLY A 208 0.32 3.42 7.89
CA GLY A 208 0.34 2.52 9.05
C GLY A 208 0.93 1.15 8.76
N VAL A 209 0.62 0.54 7.62
CA VAL A 209 1.14 -0.80 7.26
C VAL A 209 2.65 -0.73 7.02
N ALA A 210 3.13 0.29 6.30
CA ALA A 210 4.56 0.49 6.04
C ALA A 210 5.37 0.62 7.35
N LYS A 211 4.81 1.31 8.35
CA LYS A 211 5.44 1.52 9.65
C LYS A 211 5.40 0.30 10.57
N LYS A 212 4.29 -0.45 10.55
CA LYS A 212 4.01 -1.46 11.59
C LYS A 212 4.32 -2.89 11.17
N SER A 213 4.43 -3.16 9.86
CA SER A 213 4.62 -4.53 9.37
C SER A 213 5.91 -4.74 8.57
N PRO A 214 7.05 -4.97 9.25
CA PRO A 214 8.30 -5.34 8.57
C PRO A 214 8.17 -6.59 7.68
N PHE A 215 7.26 -7.50 8.03
CA PHE A 215 6.98 -8.69 7.23
C PHE A 215 6.41 -8.33 5.86
N VAL A 216 5.35 -7.52 5.82
CA VAL A 216 4.73 -7.09 4.56
C VAL A 216 5.73 -6.30 3.72
N MET A 217 6.53 -5.41 4.34
CA MET A 217 7.52 -4.61 3.62
C MET A 217 8.63 -5.48 3.01
N GLN A 218 9.09 -6.52 3.70
CA GLN A 218 10.07 -7.43 3.13
C GLN A 218 9.48 -8.27 1.98
N VAL A 219 8.27 -8.81 2.15
CA VAL A 219 7.57 -9.52 1.06
C VAL A 219 7.41 -8.61 -0.15
N MET A 220 7.01 -7.36 0.05
CA MET A 220 6.86 -6.40 -1.04
C MET A 220 8.20 -6.09 -1.72
N ALA A 221 9.28 -5.88 -0.98
CA ALA A 221 10.60 -5.66 -1.55
C ALA A 221 11.04 -6.84 -2.44
N ASP A 222 10.82 -8.08 -1.95
CA ASP A 222 11.16 -9.31 -2.67
C ASP A 222 10.28 -9.48 -3.93
N VAL A 223 8.96 -9.23 -3.82
CA VAL A 223 7.99 -9.32 -4.94
C VAL A 223 8.28 -8.27 -6.02
N LEU A 224 8.57 -7.04 -5.62
CA LEU A 224 8.90 -5.95 -6.55
C LEU A 224 10.33 -6.04 -7.09
N ASN A 225 11.17 -6.83 -6.46
CA ASN A 225 12.62 -6.88 -6.68
C ASN A 225 13.25 -5.47 -6.70
N ARG A 226 12.88 -4.66 -5.69
CA ARG A 226 13.27 -3.24 -5.57
C ARG A 226 13.44 -2.84 -4.12
N PRO A 227 14.33 -1.86 -3.82
CA PRO A 227 14.43 -1.29 -2.49
C PRO A 227 13.15 -0.55 -2.10
N ILE A 228 12.76 -0.68 -0.83
CA ILE A 228 11.67 0.08 -0.21
C ILE A 228 12.22 0.85 0.97
N ARG A 229 12.12 2.18 0.94
CA ARG A 229 12.49 3.05 2.05
C ARG A 229 11.24 3.49 2.80
N ILE A 230 11.26 3.47 4.12
CA ILE A 230 10.12 3.89 4.96
C ILE A 230 10.36 5.30 5.47
N ALA A 231 9.50 6.23 5.09
CA ALA A 231 9.61 7.63 5.52
C ALA A 231 9.48 7.75 7.04
N ARG A 232 10.37 8.52 7.69
CA ARG A 232 10.40 8.68 9.15
C ARG A 232 9.18 9.39 9.72
N PRO A 233 8.66 10.48 9.13
CA PRO A 233 7.54 11.21 9.73
C PRO A 233 6.27 10.33 9.82
N GLU A 234 5.60 10.37 10.97
CA GLU A 234 4.28 9.73 11.12
C GLU A 234 3.19 10.54 10.40
N GLN A 235 3.33 11.86 10.38
CA GLN A 235 2.37 12.80 9.79
C GLN A 235 2.93 13.40 8.49
N THR A 236 3.22 12.55 7.51
CA THR A 236 3.80 12.97 6.24
C THR A 236 2.92 13.98 5.50
N CYS A 237 1.59 13.83 5.54
CA CYS A 237 0.67 14.78 4.91
C CYS A 237 0.77 16.18 5.53
N ALA A 238 0.81 16.26 6.87
CA ALA A 238 0.96 17.52 7.57
C ALA A 238 2.33 18.18 7.30
N LEU A 239 3.39 17.36 7.24
CA LEU A 239 4.73 17.85 6.91
C LEU A 239 4.79 18.40 5.48
N GLY A 240 4.22 17.69 4.49
CA GLY A 240 4.17 18.16 3.11
C GLY A 240 3.37 19.47 2.97
N ALA A 241 2.24 19.57 3.68
CA ALA A 241 1.47 20.82 3.73
C ALA A 241 2.30 21.98 4.32
N ALA A 242 3.10 21.70 5.37
CA ALA A 242 4.00 22.71 5.96
C ALA A 242 5.13 23.10 4.98
N MET A 243 5.67 22.15 4.20
CA MET A 243 6.67 22.44 3.16
C MET A 243 6.11 23.36 2.08
N PHE A 244 4.90 23.11 1.57
CA PHE A 244 4.25 23.99 0.60
C PHE A 244 3.95 25.37 1.19
N ALA A 245 3.53 25.44 2.45
CA ALA A 245 3.31 26.71 3.14
C ALA A 245 4.63 27.51 3.28
N ALA A 246 5.74 26.84 3.56
CA ALA A 246 7.07 27.46 3.65
C ALA A 246 7.53 28.02 2.29
N VAL A 247 7.30 27.31 1.20
CA VAL A 247 7.57 27.81 -0.16
C VAL A 247 6.68 29.02 -0.49
N ALA A 248 5.38 28.93 -0.21
CA ALA A 248 4.45 30.05 -0.44
C ALA A 248 4.80 31.31 0.36
N ALA A 249 5.36 31.13 1.56
CA ALA A 249 5.85 32.21 2.43
C ALA A 249 7.24 32.75 2.01
N GLY A 250 7.88 32.19 0.99
CA GLY A 250 9.21 32.56 0.53
C GLY A 250 10.36 32.15 1.44
N LEU A 251 10.13 31.18 2.34
CA LEU A 251 11.18 30.64 3.20
C LEU A 251 12.11 29.67 2.45
N HIS A 252 11.61 29.05 1.39
CA HIS A 252 12.34 28.20 0.47
C HIS A 252 11.97 28.58 -0.96
N ALA A 253 12.93 28.43 -1.89
CA ALA A 253 12.75 28.81 -3.28
C ALA A 253 11.74 27.91 -4.02
N ASP A 254 11.76 26.62 -3.69
CA ASP A 254 10.88 25.61 -4.30
C ASP A 254 10.62 24.42 -3.35
N THR A 255 9.83 23.48 -3.82
CA THR A 255 9.47 22.28 -3.07
C THR A 255 10.67 21.37 -2.80
N SER A 256 11.65 21.33 -3.71
CA SER A 256 12.86 20.50 -3.54
C SER A 256 13.74 21.04 -2.40
N GLU A 257 13.93 22.36 -2.33
CA GLU A 257 14.64 22.99 -1.22
C GLU A 257 13.91 22.77 0.11
N ALA A 258 12.58 22.92 0.10
CA ALA A 258 11.77 22.67 1.30
C ALA A 258 11.87 21.19 1.78
N MET A 259 11.82 20.22 0.85
CA MET A 259 12.02 18.79 1.18
C MET A 259 13.41 18.52 1.75
N GLN A 260 14.47 19.16 1.22
CA GLN A 260 15.82 19.01 1.75
C GLN A 260 15.97 19.61 3.14
N ALA A 261 15.41 20.80 3.38
CA ALA A 261 15.55 21.52 4.63
C ALA A 261 14.66 20.98 5.76
N MET A 262 13.44 20.55 5.44
CA MET A 262 12.42 20.18 6.40
C MET A 262 12.18 18.66 6.47
N GLY A 263 12.72 17.89 5.52
CA GLY A 263 12.55 16.45 5.48
C GLY A 263 13.23 15.76 6.65
N ALA A 264 12.60 14.70 7.18
CA ALA A 264 13.11 13.96 8.33
C ALA A 264 13.88 12.67 7.94
N GLY A 265 13.94 12.34 6.65
CA GLY A 265 14.62 11.13 6.15
C GLY A 265 13.79 9.85 6.32
N PHE A 266 14.48 8.73 6.41
CA PHE A 266 13.91 7.39 6.42
C PHE A 266 14.28 6.64 7.70
N ASP A 267 13.37 5.77 8.20
CA ASP A 267 13.58 4.96 9.40
C ASP A 267 14.15 3.58 9.06
N ALA A 268 13.76 3.03 7.92
CA ALA A 268 14.15 1.70 7.49
C ALA A 268 14.29 1.63 5.97
N GLU A 269 15.07 0.67 5.52
CA GLU A 269 15.18 0.26 4.13
C GLU A 269 15.09 -1.26 4.04
N TYR A 270 14.23 -1.75 3.17
CA TYR A 270 14.07 -3.17 2.86
C TYR A 270 14.66 -3.43 1.49
N LEU A 271 15.70 -4.24 1.45
CA LEU A 271 16.32 -4.68 0.20
C LEU A 271 15.73 -6.02 -0.23
N PRO A 272 15.51 -6.24 -1.55
CA PRO A 272 15.04 -7.51 -2.04
C PRO A 272 16.08 -8.61 -1.83
N ASP A 273 15.59 -9.80 -1.50
CA ASP A 273 16.39 -11.01 -1.49
C ASP A 273 16.27 -11.68 -2.88
N PRO A 274 17.38 -11.85 -3.62
CA PRO A 274 17.30 -12.37 -5.00
C PRO A 274 16.75 -13.79 -5.10
N GLU A 275 16.98 -14.64 -4.09
CA GLU A 275 16.47 -16.02 -4.08
C GLU A 275 14.96 -16.03 -3.90
N ARG A 276 14.44 -15.22 -2.95
CA ARG A 276 13.00 -15.07 -2.74
C ARG A 276 12.33 -14.35 -3.91
N ALA A 277 12.96 -13.35 -4.50
CA ALA A 277 12.44 -12.67 -5.69
C ALA A 277 12.22 -13.65 -6.84
N ALA A 278 13.16 -14.56 -7.08
CA ALA A 278 13.02 -15.58 -8.12
C ALA A 278 11.86 -16.56 -7.84
N VAL A 279 11.61 -16.91 -6.57
CA VAL A 279 10.44 -17.72 -6.19
C VAL A 279 9.15 -16.94 -6.46
N TYR A 280 9.12 -15.66 -6.07
CA TYR A 280 7.95 -14.80 -6.28
C TYR A 280 7.64 -14.53 -7.77
N ASP A 281 8.63 -14.56 -8.67
CA ASP A 281 8.37 -14.49 -10.11
C ASP A 281 7.47 -15.63 -10.56
N ALA A 282 7.76 -16.87 -10.14
CA ALA A 282 6.96 -18.05 -10.49
C ALA A 282 5.56 -18.04 -9.85
N VAL A 283 5.44 -17.55 -8.60
CA VAL A 283 4.14 -17.42 -7.91
C VAL A 283 3.31 -16.29 -8.54
N TYR A 284 3.94 -15.21 -8.93
CA TYR A 284 3.28 -14.08 -9.59
C TYR A 284 2.68 -14.47 -10.96
N GLU A 285 3.36 -15.30 -11.74
CA GLU A 285 2.78 -15.85 -12.98
C GLU A 285 1.49 -16.63 -12.72
N GLN A 286 1.41 -17.36 -11.60
CA GLN A 286 0.20 -18.09 -11.22
C GLN A 286 -0.90 -17.10 -10.79
N TYR A 287 -0.55 -16.05 -10.02
CA TYR A 287 -1.48 -14.98 -9.66
C TYR A 287 -2.08 -14.30 -10.89
N ILE A 288 -1.27 -13.99 -11.91
CA ILE A 288 -1.77 -13.38 -13.15
C ILE A 288 -2.77 -14.30 -13.85
N ARG A 289 -2.41 -15.58 -14.08
CA ARG A 289 -3.29 -16.56 -14.74
C ARG A 289 -4.59 -16.77 -13.96
N PHE A 290 -4.50 -16.81 -12.64
CA PHE A 290 -5.68 -16.94 -11.78
C PHE A 290 -6.56 -15.70 -11.89
N GLY A 291 -5.97 -14.51 -11.88
CA GLY A 291 -6.69 -13.25 -12.07
C GLY A 291 -7.42 -13.19 -13.42
N GLU A 292 -6.76 -13.56 -14.51
CA GLU A 292 -7.37 -13.63 -15.85
C GLU A 292 -8.57 -14.59 -15.88
N ALA A 293 -8.45 -15.75 -15.26
CA ALA A 293 -9.54 -16.73 -15.18
C ALA A 293 -10.75 -16.19 -14.41
N VAL A 294 -10.52 -15.55 -13.25
CA VAL A 294 -11.60 -14.94 -12.42
C VAL A 294 -12.24 -13.76 -13.14
N GLU A 295 -11.45 -12.91 -13.79
CA GLU A 295 -11.96 -11.78 -14.58
C GLU A 295 -12.84 -12.28 -15.76
N GLY A 296 -12.40 -13.34 -16.46
CA GLY A 296 -13.17 -13.96 -17.54
C GLY A 296 -14.51 -14.54 -17.09
N LEU A 297 -14.58 -15.10 -15.87
CA LEU A 297 -15.84 -15.57 -15.28
C LEU A 297 -16.79 -14.43 -14.93
N THR A 298 -16.27 -13.32 -14.44
CA THR A 298 -17.07 -12.15 -14.04
C THR A 298 -17.66 -11.41 -15.26
N MET A 299 -16.93 -11.36 -16.38
CA MET A 299 -17.36 -10.69 -17.63
C MET A 299 -18.31 -11.52 -18.47
N GLY A 300 -18.44 -12.81 -18.21
CA GLY A 300 -19.35 -13.72 -18.94
C GLY A 300 -20.80 -13.72 -18.45
N GLU A 301 -21.15 -12.93 -17.46
CA GLU A 301 -22.50 -12.81 -16.87
C GLU A 301 -23.31 -11.60 -17.40
N GLU A 302 -22.78 -10.84 -18.38
CA GLU A 302 -23.50 -9.82 -19.13
C GLU A 302 -24.03 -10.40 -20.46
#